data_c2c4119af3dc7abe769a67581c85243b
#
_entry.id   c2c4119af3dc7abe769a67581c85243b
#
_cell.length_a   1.000
_cell.length_b   1.000
_cell.length_c   1.000
_cell.angle_alpha   90.00
_cell.angle_beta   90.00
_cell.angle_gamma   90.00
#
_symmetry.space_group_name_H-M   'P 1'
#
loop_
_entity.id
_entity.type
_entity.pdbx_description
1 polymer ?
#
loop_
_entity_poly.entity_id
_entity_poly.type
_entity_poly.pdbx_seq_one_letter_code
_entity_poly.pdbx_strand_id
1 'polypeptide(L)'
;MAAGEVIMMVSRRERRMKTVAGAFFACLLAAAGIARPAMAESARQSFDLRVLDAPHAVRTDAGMQVFQELHLTNFTDAPLAVTRVEVVDAADGQVLAAFAGEDLQRRFALIGAPIAARDTTVPPGRRGVVYIEWSMHDRRPAAIEHVVAYAAPGDAGRGSVRGARATVAYATGTPLGPPLRGGPWIAVHAAAWRNGHRRVFNTVDGMARIPGRFAVDFIRVDAAGRTTHGNPDAPGDWFGYGAAVLAVADASVAAVRDAMAESASVSGNPKHALAEDAGNYVAIRLDDGRYAFYEHLRPGSVAVRVGQRVHRGEVLGQLGFTGASVGPHLHFHVSDAPSTVAGEGRPFLFDAFDLLGAYADPGMFGKAAWTPRNAAEARRRQAEWPAENAVVRFAD
;
A
#
# COMPACT_ATOMS: atom_id res chain seq x y z
N MET A 1 75.18 -15.22 0.28
CA MET A 1 76.33 -14.32 0.06
C MET A 1 75.89 -12.94 0.43
N ALA A 2 76.40 -12.50 1.53
CA ALA A 2 77.08 -11.26 1.91
C ALA A 2 76.12 -10.07 1.98
N ALA A 3 75.68 -9.55 3.12
CA ALA A 3 76.44 -8.88 4.21
C ALA A 3 76.85 -7.44 3.80
N GLY A 4 76.50 -6.50 4.67
CA GLY A 4 77.01 -5.14 4.67
C GLY A 4 76.27 -4.17 5.59
N GLU A 5 76.51 -4.30 6.94
CA GLU A 5 76.36 -3.24 7.96
C GLU A 5 77.31 -2.08 7.68
N VAL A 6 76.97 -0.85 8.16
CA VAL A 6 77.84 0.15 8.81
C VAL A 6 76.92 1.31 9.28
N ILE A 7 76.64 1.49 10.52
CA ILE A 7 77.10 2.05 11.77
C ILE A 7 77.72 3.47 11.70
N MET A 8 77.20 4.34 12.60
CA MET A 8 77.74 5.51 13.33
C MET A 8 77.74 6.87 12.62
N MET A 9 77.47 8.04 13.22
CA MET A 9 77.81 8.56 14.57
C MET A 9 77.07 9.86 14.90
N VAL A 10 76.68 9.92 16.17
CA VAL A 10 76.40 11.00 17.09
C VAL A 10 77.08 12.37 16.82
N SER A 11 76.31 13.47 17.03
CA SER A 11 76.88 14.68 17.66
C SER A 11 75.78 15.49 18.42
N ARG A 12 75.98 15.58 19.72
CA ARG A 12 75.34 16.49 20.67
C ARG A 12 75.69 17.92 20.39
N ARG A 13 74.72 18.86 20.52
CA ARG A 13 74.95 20.19 21.11
C ARG A 13 73.74 20.66 21.87
N GLU A 14 73.85 20.69 23.17
CA GLU A 14 73.04 21.50 24.11
C GLU A 14 73.21 22.96 23.85
N ARG A 15 72.18 23.75 23.95
CA ARG A 15 72.15 25.10 24.56
C ARG A 15 70.74 25.48 25.08
N ARG A 16 70.70 25.52 26.35
CA ARG A 16 69.99 26.34 27.36
C ARG A 16 68.95 27.37 26.87
N MET A 17 67.77 27.15 27.46
CA MET A 17 66.90 28.04 28.28
C MET A 17 66.55 29.45 27.74
N LYS A 18 65.24 29.69 27.64
CA LYS A 18 64.58 30.74 28.45
C LYS A 18 63.07 30.48 28.52
N THR A 19 62.58 30.44 29.73
CA THR A 19 61.22 30.36 30.21
C THR A 19 60.40 31.62 29.77
N VAL A 20 59.21 31.40 29.17
CA VAL A 20 58.09 32.36 29.31
C VAL A 20 56.86 31.57 29.57
N ALA A 21 56.29 31.69 30.76
CA ALA A 21 55.02 31.16 31.15
C ALA A 21 53.89 31.95 30.50
N GLY A 22 53.08 31.29 29.73
CA GLY A 22 51.82 31.83 29.22
C GLY A 22 50.73 30.80 29.45
N ALA A 23 49.96 30.99 30.51
CA ALA A 23 48.84 30.17 30.88
C ALA A 23 47.70 30.38 29.86
N PHE A 24 47.48 29.41 28.99
CA PHE A 24 46.21 29.32 28.24
C PHE A 24 45.30 28.31 28.97
N PHE A 25 44.33 28.87 29.70
CA PHE A 25 43.22 28.13 30.29
C PHE A 25 42.25 27.81 29.12
N ALA A 26 42.41 26.60 28.55
CA ALA A 26 41.41 26.06 27.61
C ALA A 26 40.24 25.52 28.43
N CYS A 27 39.14 26.26 28.51
CA CYS A 27 37.85 25.74 28.98
C CYS A 27 37.36 24.69 28.01
N LEU A 28 37.59 23.40 28.32
CA LEU A 28 36.84 22.28 27.76
C LEU A 28 35.45 22.32 28.41
N LEU A 29 34.48 22.92 27.73
CA LEU A 29 33.06 22.69 27.98
C LEU A 29 32.76 21.28 27.48
N ALA A 30 32.88 20.29 28.37
CA ALA A 30 32.28 18.98 28.17
C ALA A 30 30.77 19.15 28.12
N ALA A 31 30.19 19.16 26.94
CA ALA A 31 28.76 18.97 26.75
C ALA A 31 28.45 17.55 27.23
N ALA A 32 28.17 17.39 28.51
CA ALA A 32 27.55 16.21 29.06
C ALA A 32 26.15 16.13 28.45
N GLY A 33 26.02 15.48 27.29
CA GLY A 33 24.75 15.04 26.79
C GLY A 33 24.14 14.19 27.89
N ILE A 34 23.09 14.71 28.54
CA ILE A 34 22.27 13.94 29.45
C ILE A 34 21.60 12.88 28.57
N ALA A 35 22.28 11.72 28.45
CA ALA A 35 21.64 10.51 27.95
C ALA A 35 20.47 10.26 28.91
N ARG A 36 19.25 10.54 28.47
CA ARG A 36 18.05 10.10 29.17
C ARG A 36 18.23 8.59 29.37
N PRO A 37 18.18 8.08 30.60
CA PRO A 37 18.18 6.65 30.80
C PRO A 37 17.01 6.09 29.98
N ALA A 38 17.29 5.22 29.05
CA ALA A 38 16.24 4.41 28.43
C ALA A 38 15.57 3.70 29.60
N MET A 39 14.39 4.15 30.00
CA MET A 39 13.57 3.44 30.98
C MET A 39 13.38 2.05 30.37
N ALA A 40 14.05 1.07 30.93
CA ALA A 40 13.82 -0.32 30.55
C ALA A 40 12.32 -0.58 30.79
N GLU A 41 11.58 -0.70 29.71
CA GLU A 41 10.16 -1.03 29.79
C GLU A 41 10.08 -2.35 30.55
N SER A 42 9.31 -2.39 31.65
CA SER A 42 9.19 -3.59 32.44
C SER A 42 8.63 -4.70 31.55
N ALA A 43 9.36 -5.80 31.42
CA ALA A 43 8.92 -6.94 30.61
C ALA A 43 7.53 -7.40 31.07
N ARG A 44 6.57 -7.35 30.17
CA ARG A 44 5.22 -7.87 30.39
C ARG A 44 4.76 -8.65 29.18
N GLN A 45 3.92 -9.63 29.38
CA GLN A 45 3.20 -10.26 28.27
C GLN A 45 2.20 -9.27 27.69
N SER A 46 2.17 -9.15 26.37
CA SER A 46 1.36 -8.20 25.65
C SER A 46 1.23 -8.62 24.18
N PHE A 47 1.05 -7.66 23.27
CA PHE A 47 1.11 -7.87 21.84
C PHE A 47 2.54 -7.92 21.32
N ASP A 48 2.83 -8.89 20.44
CA ASP A 48 3.90 -8.76 19.44
C ASP A 48 3.38 -7.91 18.28
N LEU A 49 4.08 -6.82 18.00
CA LEU A 49 3.74 -5.88 16.94
C LEU A 49 4.65 -6.11 15.73
N ARG A 50 4.07 -6.25 14.53
CA ARG A 50 4.80 -6.42 13.27
C ARG A 50 4.23 -5.56 12.16
N VAL A 51 5.12 -5.03 11.34
CA VAL A 51 4.83 -4.48 10.00
C VAL A 51 5.53 -5.39 9.02
N LEU A 52 4.78 -6.13 8.19
CA LEU A 52 5.35 -7.17 7.33
C LEU A 52 5.93 -6.62 6.03
N ASP A 53 5.38 -5.49 5.56
CA ASP A 53 5.89 -4.75 4.41
C ASP A 53 6.03 -3.27 4.79
N ALA A 54 6.99 -2.56 4.21
CA ALA A 54 7.26 -1.17 4.56
C ALA A 54 6.01 -0.28 4.44
N PRO A 55 5.80 0.69 5.35
CA PRO A 55 4.81 1.74 5.13
C PRO A 55 5.10 2.50 3.84
N HIS A 56 4.15 2.53 2.91
CA HIS A 56 4.32 3.18 1.62
C HIS A 56 3.65 4.55 1.59
N ALA A 57 4.44 5.59 1.30
CA ALA A 57 3.95 6.95 1.07
C ALA A 57 3.66 7.15 -0.41
N VAL A 58 2.40 7.48 -0.74
CA VAL A 58 1.89 7.62 -2.10
C VAL A 58 1.23 8.99 -2.26
N ARG A 59 1.48 9.66 -3.37
CA ARG A 59 0.83 10.93 -3.70
C ARG A 59 -0.57 10.68 -4.24
N THR A 60 -1.56 11.33 -3.63
CA THR A 60 -2.96 11.38 -4.09
C THR A 60 -3.40 12.84 -4.26
N ASP A 61 -4.63 13.08 -4.70
CA ASP A 61 -5.21 14.44 -4.76
C ASP A 61 -5.42 15.07 -3.37
N ALA A 62 -5.52 14.25 -2.32
CA ALA A 62 -5.55 14.69 -0.92
C ALA A 62 -4.14 14.94 -0.31
N GLY A 63 -3.09 14.88 -1.13
CA GLY A 63 -1.70 15.01 -0.69
C GLY A 63 -0.98 13.67 -0.53
N MET A 64 0.06 13.65 0.29
CA MET A 64 0.84 12.44 0.55
C MET A 64 0.11 11.57 1.58
N GLN A 65 -0.24 10.35 1.20
CA GLN A 65 -0.90 9.36 2.06
C GLN A 65 0.07 8.21 2.36
N VAL A 66 0.05 7.68 3.58
CA VAL A 66 0.85 6.52 3.97
C VAL A 66 -0.05 5.33 4.24
N PHE A 67 0.30 4.20 3.67
CA PHE A 67 -0.45 2.94 3.74
C PHE A 67 0.41 1.86 4.40
N GLN A 68 -0.16 1.14 5.36
CA GLN A 68 0.51 0.03 6.05
C GLN A 68 -0.48 -0.87 6.78
N GLU A 69 -0.05 -2.10 7.09
CA GLU A 69 -0.76 -3.04 7.94
C GLU A 69 0.05 -3.27 9.23
N LEU A 70 -0.56 -2.96 10.38
CA LEU A 70 -0.01 -3.28 11.69
C LEU A 70 -0.61 -4.60 12.17
N HIS A 71 0.23 -5.62 12.33
CA HIS A 71 -0.13 -6.93 12.86
C HIS A 71 0.11 -6.98 14.36
N LEU A 72 -0.88 -7.48 15.11
CA LEU A 72 -0.85 -7.61 16.55
C LEU A 72 -1.12 -9.07 16.93
N THR A 73 -0.13 -9.78 17.45
CA THR A 73 -0.33 -11.14 17.97
C THR A 73 -0.38 -11.10 19.48
N ASN A 74 -1.46 -11.61 20.07
CA ASN A 74 -1.63 -11.66 21.51
C ASN A 74 -0.87 -12.86 22.09
N PHE A 75 0.17 -12.60 22.90
CA PHE A 75 0.99 -13.59 23.57
C PHE A 75 0.63 -13.75 25.06
N THR A 76 -0.51 -13.23 25.48
CA THR A 76 -1.02 -13.45 26.84
C THR A 76 -1.97 -14.65 26.89
N ASP A 77 -2.37 -15.06 28.08
CA ASP A 77 -3.39 -16.09 28.36
C ASP A 77 -4.81 -15.53 28.40
N ALA A 78 -4.98 -14.19 28.28
CA ALA A 78 -6.27 -13.51 28.30
C ALA A 78 -6.54 -12.73 27.00
N PRO A 79 -7.81 -12.51 26.61
CA PRO A 79 -8.12 -11.67 25.46
C PRO A 79 -7.76 -10.20 25.74
N LEU A 80 -7.17 -9.51 24.76
CA LEU A 80 -6.82 -8.10 24.83
C LEU A 80 -7.64 -7.30 23.83
N ALA A 81 -8.40 -6.30 24.29
CA ALA A 81 -9.14 -5.37 23.44
C ALA A 81 -8.26 -4.17 23.08
N VAL A 82 -7.96 -3.97 21.79
CA VAL A 82 -7.24 -2.78 21.31
C VAL A 82 -8.16 -1.57 21.42
N THR A 83 -7.74 -0.56 22.16
CA THR A 83 -8.53 0.66 22.41
C THR A 83 -8.06 1.87 21.65
N ARG A 84 -6.76 1.93 21.31
CA ARG A 84 -6.14 3.01 20.56
C ARG A 84 -4.88 2.51 19.86
N VAL A 85 -4.64 3.02 18.65
CA VAL A 85 -3.40 2.84 17.91
C VAL A 85 -2.89 4.22 17.49
N GLU A 86 -1.63 4.49 17.77
CA GLU A 86 -0.94 5.69 17.32
C GLU A 86 0.21 5.32 16.40
N VAL A 87 0.39 6.11 15.35
CA VAL A 87 1.60 6.12 14.53
C VAL A 87 2.44 7.30 15.01
N VAL A 88 3.68 7.05 15.36
CA VAL A 88 4.59 8.07 15.89
C VAL A 88 5.86 8.16 15.04
N ASP A 89 6.42 9.36 14.94
CA ASP A 89 7.74 9.55 14.35
C ASP A 89 8.79 8.86 15.22
N ALA A 90 9.57 7.96 14.63
CA ALA A 90 10.58 7.21 15.38
C ALA A 90 11.77 8.06 15.83
N ALA A 91 11.91 9.29 15.33
CA ALA A 91 13.01 10.20 15.69
C ALA A 91 12.74 10.92 17.02
N ASP A 92 11.50 11.36 17.26
CA ASP A 92 11.17 12.22 18.41
C ASP A 92 9.91 11.78 19.17
N GLY A 93 9.20 10.77 18.67
CA GLY A 93 7.97 10.25 19.28
C GLY A 93 6.72 11.11 19.05
N GLN A 94 6.80 12.13 18.18
CA GLN A 94 5.62 12.91 17.82
C GLN A 94 4.54 12.04 17.21
N VAL A 95 3.30 12.20 17.66
CA VAL A 95 2.14 11.50 17.10
C VAL A 95 1.83 12.07 15.72
N LEU A 96 1.84 11.21 14.70
CA LEU A 96 1.54 11.53 13.30
C LEU A 96 0.09 11.21 12.96
N ALA A 97 -0.45 10.14 13.54
CA ALA A 97 -1.84 9.74 13.39
C ALA A 97 -2.31 8.94 14.61
N ALA A 98 -3.61 8.95 14.87
CA ALA A 98 -4.21 8.19 15.97
C ALA A 98 -5.60 7.68 15.60
N PHE A 99 -5.89 6.43 15.98
CA PHE A 99 -7.11 5.71 15.68
C PHE A 99 -7.72 5.15 16.96
N ALA A 100 -8.99 5.39 17.19
CA ALA A 100 -9.72 4.91 18.35
C ALA A 100 -11.23 4.78 18.04
N GLY A 101 -12.01 4.15 18.94
CA GLY A 101 -13.45 4.02 18.79
C GLY A 101 -13.88 3.41 17.46
N GLU A 102 -14.89 3.97 16.82
CA GLU A 102 -15.44 3.48 15.54
C GLU A 102 -14.44 3.51 14.40
N ASP A 103 -13.53 4.50 14.36
CA ASP A 103 -12.52 4.57 13.31
C ASP A 103 -11.55 3.40 13.40
N LEU A 104 -11.08 3.06 14.61
CA LEU A 104 -10.27 1.87 14.83
C LEU A 104 -11.05 0.59 14.47
N GLN A 105 -12.31 0.48 14.87
CA GLN A 105 -13.14 -0.69 14.56
C GLN A 105 -13.32 -0.92 13.06
N ARG A 106 -13.46 0.15 12.25
CA ARG A 106 -13.51 0.03 10.78
C ARG A 106 -12.22 -0.49 10.19
N ARG A 107 -11.08 -0.11 10.76
CA ARG A 107 -9.73 -0.45 10.31
C ARG A 107 -9.21 -1.79 10.84
N PHE A 108 -9.85 -2.35 11.85
CA PHE A 108 -9.43 -3.60 12.50
C PHE A 108 -10.07 -4.83 11.85
N ALA A 109 -9.28 -5.91 11.74
CA ALA A 109 -9.79 -7.25 11.45
C ALA A 109 -9.05 -8.30 12.29
N LEU A 110 -9.78 -9.26 12.85
CA LEU A 110 -9.21 -10.45 13.45
C LEU A 110 -9.06 -11.51 12.35
N ILE A 111 -7.86 -12.05 12.16
CA ILE A 111 -7.61 -13.06 11.12
C ILE A 111 -8.46 -14.31 11.38
N GLY A 112 -9.21 -14.72 10.34
CA GLY A 112 -10.14 -15.86 10.40
C GLY A 112 -11.47 -15.58 11.11
N ALA A 113 -11.78 -14.32 11.46
CA ALA A 113 -13.09 -13.92 11.92
C ALA A 113 -14.01 -13.51 10.75
N PRO A 114 -15.35 -13.56 10.92
CA PRO A 114 -16.28 -13.06 9.93
C PRO A 114 -16.01 -11.58 9.60
N ILE A 115 -16.15 -11.21 8.33
CA ILE A 115 -15.92 -9.82 7.83
C ILE A 115 -16.80 -8.79 8.59
N ALA A 116 -17.98 -9.18 9.05
CA ALA A 116 -18.89 -8.29 9.78
C ALA A 116 -18.48 -8.00 11.23
N ALA A 117 -17.51 -8.75 11.80
CA ALA A 117 -17.06 -8.54 13.18
C ALA A 117 -16.47 -7.12 13.36
N ARG A 118 -16.94 -6.44 14.42
CA ARG A 118 -16.52 -5.07 14.76
C ARG A 118 -15.71 -5.00 16.05
N ASP A 119 -15.54 -6.13 16.71
CA ASP A 119 -14.78 -6.23 17.94
C ASP A 119 -13.28 -6.11 17.65
N THR A 120 -12.58 -5.31 18.45
CA THR A 120 -11.12 -5.12 18.39
C THR A 120 -10.38 -6.04 19.36
N THR A 121 -11.07 -7.02 19.95
CA THR A 121 -10.51 -8.00 20.88
C THR A 121 -9.72 -9.07 20.13
N VAL A 122 -8.49 -9.29 20.59
CA VAL A 122 -7.62 -10.34 20.08
C VAL A 122 -7.50 -11.44 21.13
N PRO A 123 -8.08 -12.63 20.91
CA PRO A 123 -7.92 -13.77 21.83
C PRO A 123 -6.45 -14.24 21.93
N PRO A 124 -6.10 -14.99 22.98
CA PRO A 124 -4.78 -15.62 23.12
C PRO A 124 -4.34 -16.38 21.86
N GLY A 125 -3.10 -16.19 21.45
CA GLY A 125 -2.50 -16.81 20.28
C GLY A 125 -3.07 -16.35 18.92
N ARG A 126 -4.05 -15.45 18.90
CA ARG A 126 -4.66 -14.94 17.64
C ARG A 126 -3.96 -13.65 17.19
N ARG A 127 -4.16 -13.37 15.90
CA ARG A 127 -3.62 -12.17 15.26
C ARG A 127 -4.72 -11.24 14.79
N GLY A 128 -4.65 -9.98 15.24
CA GLY A 128 -5.38 -8.84 14.67
C GLY A 128 -4.52 -8.10 13.64
N VAL A 129 -5.17 -7.41 12.72
CA VAL A 129 -4.54 -6.50 11.76
C VAL A 129 -5.26 -5.17 11.79
N VAL A 130 -4.52 -4.07 11.89
CA VAL A 130 -5.02 -2.72 11.72
C VAL A 130 -4.56 -2.19 10.38
N TYR A 131 -5.49 -1.90 9.48
CA TYR A 131 -5.26 -1.32 8.17
C TYR A 131 -5.16 0.19 8.31
N ILE A 132 -3.95 0.70 8.32
CA ILE A 132 -3.65 2.10 8.61
C ILE A 132 -3.47 2.88 7.32
N GLU A 133 -4.17 4.00 7.25
CA GLU A 133 -4.00 5.07 6.28
C GLU A 133 -3.97 6.40 7.01
N TRP A 134 -3.02 7.26 6.68
CA TRP A 134 -2.93 8.59 7.26
C TRP A 134 -2.28 9.58 6.29
N SER A 135 -2.68 10.87 6.41
CA SER A 135 -2.14 11.95 5.59
C SER A 135 -0.86 12.50 6.20
N MET A 136 0.20 12.59 5.41
CA MET A 136 1.35 13.41 5.75
C MET A 136 1.02 14.88 5.50
N HIS A 137 1.18 15.71 6.53
CA HIS A 137 1.07 17.16 6.38
C HIS A 137 2.48 17.74 6.17
N ASP A 138 3.09 18.28 7.23
CA ASP A 138 4.35 19.02 7.13
C ASP A 138 5.61 18.18 7.36
N ARG A 139 5.45 16.93 7.79
CA ARG A 139 6.57 16.05 8.16
C ARG A 139 6.69 14.87 7.23
N ARG A 140 7.95 14.54 6.92
CA ARG A 140 8.33 13.33 6.17
C ARG A 140 9.22 12.44 7.05
N PRO A 141 8.64 11.59 7.92
CA PRO A 141 9.42 10.73 8.78
C PRO A 141 10.22 9.72 7.95
N ALA A 142 11.49 9.51 8.31
CA ALA A 142 12.30 8.44 7.72
C ALA A 142 11.85 7.06 8.22
N ALA A 143 11.39 6.99 9.47
CA ALA A 143 10.87 5.79 10.10
C ALA A 143 9.76 6.15 11.09
N ILE A 144 8.85 5.22 11.28
CA ILE A 144 7.75 5.32 12.24
C ILE A 144 7.78 4.17 13.24
N GLU A 145 7.09 4.35 14.34
CA GLU A 145 6.77 3.31 15.32
C GLU A 145 5.29 3.37 15.66
N HIS A 146 4.80 2.37 16.38
CA HIS A 146 3.41 2.28 16.80
C HIS A 146 3.30 2.22 18.30
N VAL A 147 2.29 2.92 18.85
CA VAL A 147 1.87 2.78 20.24
C VAL A 147 0.47 2.21 20.24
N VAL A 148 0.29 1.03 20.84
CA VAL A 148 -0.97 0.32 20.92
C VAL A 148 -1.44 0.28 22.36
N ALA A 149 -2.52 0.99 22.67
CA ALA A 149 -3.20 0.89 23.96
C ALA A 149 -4.25 -0.22 23.92
N TYR A 150 -4.37 -0.97 25.00
CA TYR A 150 -5.30 -2.09 25.12
C TYR A 150 -5.91 -2.17 26.53
N ALA A 151 -7.03 -2.87 26.61
CA ALA A 151 -7.67 -3.27 27.86
C ALA A 151 -7.65 -4.78 27.97
N ALA A 152 -7.39 -5.28 29.17
CA ALA A 152 -7.52 -6.69 29.53
C ALA A 152 -8.71 -6.89 30.46
N PRO A 153 -9.34 -8.09 30.51
CA PRO A 153 -10.45 -8.38 31.45
C PRO A 153 -9.98 -8.31 32.92
N GLY A 154 -10.92 -7.93 33.80
CA GLY A 154 -10.72 -7.92 35.25
C GLY A 154 -9.69 -6.89 35.72
N ASP A 155 -8.96 -7.21 36.78
CA ASP A 155 -7.98 -6.33 37.43
C ASP A 155 -6.66 -6.16 36.67
N ALA A 156 -6.47 -6.88 35.55
CA ALA A 156 -5.30 -6.74 34.69
C ALA A 156 -5.18 -5.35 34.03
N GLY A 157 -6.29 -4.59 34.03
CA GLY A 157 -6.33 -3.17 33.74
C GLY A 157 -6.05 -2.79 32.28
N ARG A 158 -5.52 -1.57 32.12
CA ARG A 158 -5.13 -0.99 30.84
C ARG A 158 -3.62 -1.05 30.68
N GLY A 159 -3.16 -1.29 29.46
CA GLY A 159 -1.75 -1.28 29.12
C GLY A 159 -1.49 -0.61 27.76
N SER A 160 -0.22 -0.40 27.49
CA SER A 160 0.24 0.00 26.18
C SER A 160 1.53 -0.71 25.82
N VAL A 161 1.76 -0.89 24.54
CA VAL A 161 3.00 -1.42 23.99
C VAL A 161 3.46 -0.54 22.83
N ARG A 162 4.75 -0.27 22.75
CA ARG A 162 5.40 0.46 21.66
C ARG A 162 6.31 -0.47 20.89
N GLY A 163 6.30 -0.39 19.55
CA GLY A 163 7.14 -1.24 18.70
C GLY A 163 6.81 -1.14 17.23
N ALA A 164 7.15 -2.20 16.50
CA ALA A 164 6.98 -2.31 15.05
C ALA A 164 7.59 -1.11 14.32
N ARG A 165 8.85 -0.76 14.66
CA ARG A 165 9.61 0.26 13.94
C ARG A 165 9.77 -0.13 12.48
N ALA A 166 9.44 0.78 11.57
CA ALA A 166 9.51 0.54 10.15
C ALA A 166 9.98 1.80 9.40
N THR A 167 10.85 1.62 8.40
CA THR A 167 11.28 2.69 7.48
C THR A 167 10.15 2.99 6.51
N VAL A 168 9.85 4.26 6.30
CA VAL A 168 8.83 4.70 5.33
C VAL A 168 9.40 4.64 3.93
N ALA A 169 8.75 3.88 3.04
CA ALA A 169 9.07 3.81 1.63
C ALA A 169 8.27 4.86 0.86
N TYR A 170 8.97 5.83 0.28
CA TYR A 170 8.34 6.82 -0.58
C TYR A 170 8.21 6.25 -1.99
N ALA A 171 7.02 6.33 -2.58
CA ALA A 171 6.81 5.87 -3.94
C ALA A 171 7.73 6.64 -4.90
N THR A 172 8.67 5.93 -5.47
CA THR A 172 9.60 6.40 -6.49
C THR A 172 9.41 5.54 -7.72
N GLY A 173 9.51 6.11 -8.89
CA GLY A 173 9.39 5.38 -10.14
C GLY A 173 8.75 6.23 -11.21
N THR A 174 8.91 5.80 -12.46
CA THR A 174 8.27 6.46 -13.60
C THR A 174 6.76 6.31 -13.49
N PRO A 175 5.99 7.40 -13.54
CA PRO A 175 4.55 7.31 -13.58
C PRO A 175 4.06 6.53 -14.80
N LEU A 176 3.04 5.72 -14.60
CA LEU A 176 2.46 4.85 -15.62
C LEU A 176 1.47 5.62 -16.50
N GLY A 177 1.34 5.19 -17.74
CA GLY A 177 0.27 5.63 -18.61
C GLY A 177 -1.12 5.15 -18.15
N PRO A 178 -2.19 5.61 -18.79
CA PRO A 178 -3.52 5.16 -18.47
C PRO A 178 -3.74 3.70 -18.92
N PRO A 179 -4.41 2.85 -18.09
CA PRO A 179 -4.79 1.50 -18.48
C PRO A 179 -6.05 1.46 -19.36
N LEU A 180 -6.77 2.57 -19.43
CA LEU A 180 -8.04 2.76 -20.14
C LEU A 180 -8.08 4.13 -20.81
N ARG A 181 -9.04 4.34 -21.72
CA ARG A 181 -9.28 5.64 -22.37
C ARG A 181 -10.58 6.29 -21.90
N GLY A 182 -10.65 7.61 -22.02
CA GLY A 182 -11.85 8.38 -21.72
C GLY A 182 -12.34 8.20 -20.30
N GLY A 183 -13.64 8.08 -20.14
CA GLY A 183 -14.31 7.95 -18.84
C GLY A 183 -15.72 8.53 -18.89
N PRO A 184 -16.37 8.74 -17.75
CA PRO A 184 -15.90 8.63 -16.36
C PRO A 184 -15.65 7.18 -15.91
N TRP A 185 -14.60 6.99 -15.11
CA TRP A 185 -14.28 5.73 -14.44
C TRP A 185 -14.24 5.95 -12.93
N ILE A 186 -14.92 5.11 -12.15
CA ILE A 186 -14.75 5.11 -10.70
C ILE A 186 -13.47 4.32 -10.41
N ALA A 187 -12.53 4.90 -9.67
CA ALA A 187 -11.36 4.21 -9.13
C ALA A 187 -11.72 3.63 -7.76
N VAL A 188 -12.12 2.36 -7.74
CA VAL A 188 -12.69 1.70 -6.57
C VAL A 188 -11.58 1.07 -5.74
N HIS A 189 -11.31 1.65 -4.61
CA HIS A 189 -10.51 1.09 -3.52
C HIS A 189 -10.82 1.86 -2.24
N ALA A 190 -10.64 1.25 -1.07
CA ALA A 190 -10.73 1.92 0.22
C ALA A 190 -10.10 1.08 1.32
N ALA A 191 -9.29 1.70 2.18
CA ALA A 191 -8.70 1.03 3.34
C ALA A 191 -9.74 0.54 4.33
N ALA A 192 -10.80 1.31 4.51
CA ALA A 192 -11.90 0.98 5.40
C ALA A 192 -12.81 -0.12 4.84
N TRP A 193 -12.66 -0.49 3.59
CA TRP A 193 -13.50 -1.49 2.94
C TRP A 193 -13.16 -2.90 3.44
N ARG A 194 -14.13 -3.53 4.09
CA ARG A 194 -13.92 -4.85 4.71
C ARG A 194 -13.73 -5.97 3.69
N ASN A 195 -14.24 -5.78 2.49
CA ASN A 195 -14.10 -6.69 1.35
C ASN A 195 -13.05 -6.21 0.35
N GLY A 196 -12.29 -5.15 0.66
CA GLY A 196 -11.32 -4.57 -0.26
C GLY A 196 -10.10 -5.47 -0.46
N HIS A 197 -9.47 -5.34 -1.62
CA HIS A 197 -8.29 -6.12 -2.03
C HIS A 197 -7.16 -6.12 -1.02
N ARG A 198 -6.97 -5.00 -0.31
CA ARG A 198 -5.96 -4.85 0.73
C ARG A 198 -6.16 -5.78 1.94
N ARG A 199 -7.34 -6.39 2.09
CA ARG A 199 -7.65 -7.32 3.20
C ARG A 199 -7.57 -8.79 2.81
N VAL A 200 -7.18 -9.08 1.58
CA VAL A 200 -7.00 -10.44 1.07
C VAL A 200 -5.54 -10.83 1.24
N PHE A 201 -5.29 -11.75 2.18
CA PHE A 201 -3.98 -12.36 2.38
C PHE A 201 -3.91 -13.68 1.63
N ASN A 202 -2.89 -13.82 0.80
CA ASN A 202 -2.51 -15.11 0.22
C ASN A 202 -1.29 -15.66 0.96
N THR A 203 -1.24 -16.96 1.18
CA THR A 203 -0.05 -17.60 1.75
C THR A 203 0.66 -18.38 0.67
N VAL A 204 1.86 -17.97 0.32
CA VAL A 204 2.71 -18.60 -0.68
C VAL A 204 4.07 -18.85 -0.06
N ASP A 205 4.57 -20.09 -0.17
CA ASP A 205 5.85 -20.53 0.43
C ASP A 205 5.99 -20.17 1.92
N GLY A 206 4.88 -20.29 2.66
CA GLY A 206 4.84 -20.01 4.11
C GLY A 206 4.82 -18.52 4.47
N MET A 207 4.74 -17.62 3.50
CA MET A 207 4.71 -16.17 3.72
C MET A 207 3.36 -15.58 3.32
N ALA A 208 2.80 -14.74 4.20
CA ALA A 208 1.59 -13.97 3.89
C ALA A 208 1.93 -12.82 2.94
N ARG A 209 1.13 -12.66 1.88
CA ARG A 209 1.26 -11.64 0.84
C ARG A 209 -0.07 -10.92 0.63
N ILE A 210 -0.03 -9.66 0.19
CA ILE A 210 -1.20 -8.89 -0.21
C ILE A 210 -0.99 -8.35 -1.63
N PRO A 211 -1.27 -9.14 -2.67
CA PRO A 211 -1.06 -8.70 -4.06
C PRO A 211 -1.88 -7.46 -4.40
N GLY A 212 -3.11 -7.39 -3.91
CA GLY A 212 -4.03 -6.28 -4.14
C GLY A 212 -3.87 -5.08 -3.20
N ARG A 213 -2.72 -4.90 -2.47
CA ARG A 213 -2.55 -3.78 -1.51
C ARG A 213 -2.84 -2.42 -2.13
N PHE A 214 -2.44 -2.20 -3.37
CA PHE A 214 -2.65 -0.96 -4.12
C PHE A 214 -3.50 -1.19 -5.38
N ALA A 215 -4.32 -2.24 -5.40
CA ALA A 215 -5.20 -2.51 -6.52
C ALA A 215 -6.31 -1.47 -6.63
N VAL A 216 -6.70 -1.17 -7.86
CA VAL A 216 -7.81 -0.29 -8.22
C VAL A 216 -8.70 -1.02 -9.20
N ASP A 217 -10.00 -1.09 -8.90
CA ASP A 217 -11.00 -1.53 -9.85
C ASP A 217 -11.58 -0.32 -10.59
N PHE A 218 -11.50 -0.32 -11.92
CA PHE A 218 -12.07 0.74 -12.74
C PHE A 218 -13.43 0.32 -13.27
N ILE A 219 -14.49 0.96 -12.75
CA ILE A 219 -15.88 0.77 -13.19
C ILE A 219 -16.32 1.96 -14.02
N ARG A 220 -16.79 1.74 -15.26
CA ARG A 220 -17.29 2.82 -16.10
C ARG A 220 -18.69 3.24 -15.66
N VAL A 221 -18.92 4.56 -15.65
CA VAL A 221 -20.22 5.14 -15.35
C VAL A 221 -20.60 6.20 -16.39
N ASP A 222 -21.89 6.54 -16.47
CA ASP A 222 -22.35 7.71 -17.20
C ASP A 222 -22.40 8.96 -16.28
N ALA A 223 -22.81 10.10 -16.82
CA ALA A 223 -22.91 11.35 -16.06
C ALA A 223 -23.92 11.31 -14.90
N ALA A 224 -24.90 10.40 -14.96
CA ALA A 224 -25.85 10.16 -13.87
C ALA A 224 -25.36 9.15 -12.83
N GLY A 225 -24.15 8.61 -13.01
CA GLY A 225 -23.55 7.61 -12.11
C GLY A 225 -24.04 6.18 -12.34
N ARG A 226 -24.80 5.92 -13.42
CA ARG A 226 -25.23 4.56 -13.76
C ARG A 226 -24.06 3.76 -14.32
N THR A 227 -24.00 2.47 -14.00
CA THR A 227 -22.98 1.53 -14.50
C THR A 227 -23.42 0.80 -15.77
N THR A 228 -24.73 0.81 -16.08
CA THR A 228 -25.34 0.05 -17.18
C THR A 228 -26.31 0.91 -17.98
N HIS A 229 -26.51 0.55 -19.24
CA HIS A 229 -27.55 1.14 -20.11
C HIS A 229 -28.81 0.26 -20.22
N GLY A 230 -28.79 -0.96 -19.65
CA GLY A 230 -29.88 -1.92 -19.72
C GLY A 230 -30.00 -2.78 -18.48
N ASN A 231 -30.01 -4.10 -18.65
CA ASN A 231 -30.10 -5.07 -17.57
C ASN A 231 -28.78 -5.16 -16.78
N PRO A 232 -28.73 -4.79 -15.49
CA PRO A 232 -27.52 -4.86 -14.70
C PRO A 232 -27.00 -6.30 -14.49
N ASP A 233 -27.83 -7.31 -14.72
CA ASP A 233 -27.45 -8.71 -14.65
C ASP A 233 -26.81 -9.23 -15.95
N ALA A 234 -26.93 -8.51 -17.05
CA ALA A 234 -26.28 -8.83 -18.32
C ALA A 234 -24.91 -8.13 -18.41
N PRO A 235 -23.77 -8.85 -18.43
CA PRO A 235 -22.45 -8.23 -18.50
C PRO A 235 -22.29 -7.27 -19.68
N GLY A 236 -22.85 -7.61 -20.85
CA GLY A 236 -22.79 -6.82 -22.07
C GLY A 236 -23.48 -5.47 -21.99
N ASP A 237 -24.38 -5.25 -21.01
CA ASP A 237 -25.08 -3.97 -20.79
C ASP A 237 -24.29 -2.98 -19.92
N TRP A 238 -23.14 -3.38 -19.40
CA TRP A 238 -22.27 -2.50 -18.62
C TRP A 238 -21.46 -1.58 -19.54
N PHE A 239 -21.40 -0.28 -19.21
CA PHE A 239 -20.68 0.71 -20.02
C PHE A 239 -19.21 0.42 -20.24
N GLY A 240 -18.57 -0.29 -19.31
CA GLY A 240 -17.14 -0.64 -19.38
C GLY A 240 -16.87 -1.92 -20.17
N TYR A 241 -17.86 -2.79 -20.36
CA TYR A 241 -17.67 -4.09 -21.01
C TYR A 241 -17.15 -3.93 -22.44
N GLY A 242 -16.09 -4.64 -22.78
CA GLY A 242 -15.45 -4.57 -24.09
C GLY A 242 -14.56 -3.33 -24.31
N ALA A 243 -14.40 -2.44 -23.32
CA ALA A 243 -13.46 -1.33 -23.43
C ALA A 243 -12.03 -1.83 -23.64
N ALA A 244 -11.27 -1.13 -24.52
CA ALA A 244 -9.88 -1.46 -24.77
C ALA A 244 -9.02 -1.26 -23.51
N VAL A 245 -8.25 -2.27 -23.14
CA VAL A 245 -7.28 -2.27 -22.03
C VAL A 245 -5.89 -2.04 -22.61
N LEU A 246 -5.14 -1.09 -22.05
CA LEU A 246 -3.93 -0.54 -22.64
C LEU A 246 -2.69 -0.82 -21.79
N ALA A 247 -1.56 -1.08 -22.46
CA ALA A 247 -0.25 -1.13 -21.82
C ALA A 247 0.10 0.23 -21.19
N VAL A 248 0.36 0.25 -19.89
CA VAL A 248 0.68 1.48 -19.14
C VAL A 248 2.12 1.97 -19.37
N ALA A 249 2.97 1.18 -20.01
CA ALA A 249 4.37 1.51 -20.31
C ALA A 249 4.87 0.68 -21.48
N ASP A 250 6.01 1.04 -22.04
CA ASP A 250 6.81 0.14 -22.87
C ASP A 250 7.32 -1.01 -21.99
N ALA A 251 7.01 -2.26 -22.37
CA ALA A 251 7.22 -3.39 -21.48
C ALA A 251 7.34 -4.72 -22.25
N SER A 252 7.62 -5.80 -21.55
CA SER A 252 7.51 -7.16 -22.08
C SER A 252 6.37 -7.90 -21.41
N VAL A 253 5.56 -8.61 -22.19
CA VAL A 253 4.48 -9.46 -21.65
C VAL A 253 5.09 -10.61 -20.85
N ALA A 254 4.79 -10.68 -19.55
CA ALA A 254 5.33 -11.66 -18.62
C ALA A 254 4.42 -12.88 -18.47
N ALA A 255 3.09 -12.69 -18.47
CA ALA A 255 2.13 -13.76 -18.36
C ALA A 255 0.80 -13.35 -19.03
N VAL A 256 0.05 -14.37 -19.48
CA VAL A 256 -1.29 -14.21 -20.03
C VAL A 256 -2.17 -15.40 -19.65
N ARG A 257 -3.45 -15.16 -19.50
CA ARG A 257 -4.53 -16.18 -19.47
C ARG A 257 -5.68 -15.64 -20.32
N ASP A 258 -6.26 -16.49 -21.18
CA ASP A 258 -7.40 -16.13 -22.04
C ASP A 258 -8.40 -17.28 -22.26
N ALA A 259 -8.27 -18.33 -21.45
CA ALA A 259 -9.04 -19.56 -21.61
C ALA A 259 -10.27 -19.68 -20.68
N MET A 260 -10.45 -18.73 -19.76
CA MET A 260 -11.58 -18.75 -18.83
C MET A 260 -12.82 -18.18 -19.50
N ALA A 261 -13.95 -18.89 -19.44
CA ALA A 261 -15.24 -18.42 -19.89
C ALA A 261 -15.86 -17.45 -18.88
N GLU A 262 -16.69 -16.54 -19.35
CA GLU A 262 -17.52 -15.68 -18.50
C GLU A 262 -18.83 -16.37 -18.11
N SER A 263 -19.37 -15.99 -16.94
CA SER A 263 -20.76 -16.29 -16.60
C SER A 263 -21.70 -15.52 -17.52
N ALA A 264 -22.83 -16.15 -17.86
CA ALA A 264 -23.87 -15.52 -18.69
C ALA A 264 -24.58 -14.34 -17.98
N SER A 265 -24.52 -14.31 -16.65
CA SER A 265 -25.09 -13.22 -15.81
C SER A 265 -24.18 -12.85 -14.65
N VAL A 266 -24.29 -11.61 -14.20
CA VAL A 266 -23.54 -11.09 -13.06
C VAL A 266 -23.89 -11.86 -11.77
N SER A 267 -25.19 -12.06 -11.51
CA SER A 267 -25.69 -12.80 -10.36
C SER A 267 -25.33 -14.29 -10.39
N GLY A 268 -25.12 -14.85 -11.57
CA GLY A 268 -24.76 -16.25 -11.78
C GLY A 268 -23.25 -16.53 -11.74
N ASN A 269 -22.41 -15.53 -11.46
CA ASN A 269 -20.97 -15.76 -11.42
C ASN A 269 -20.61 -16.73 -10.27
N PRO A 270 -19.94 -17.85 -10.56
CA PRO A 270 -19.62 -18.82 -9.54
C PRO A 270 -18.50 -18.30 -8.61
N LYS A 271 -18.34 -18.95 -7.47
CA LYS A 271 -17.13 -18.77 -6.68
C LYS A 271 -15.97 -19.47 -7.38
N HIS A 272 -14.85 -18.79 -7.45
CA HIS A 272 -13.61 -19.28 -8.04
C HIS A 272 -12.61 -19.75 -6.99
N ALA A 273 -11.70 -20.64 -7.38
CA ALA A 273 -10.54 -20.96 -6.58
C ALA A 273 -9.56 -19.76 -6.63
N LEU A 274 -8.78 -19.56 -5.58
CA LEU A 274 -7.83 -18.44 -5.47
C LEU A 274 -6.93 -18.27 -6.71
N ALA A 275 -6.47 -19.37 -7.31
CA ALA A 275 -5.64 -19.35 -8.52
C ALA A 275 -6.41 -18.90 -9.79
N GLU A 276 -7.74 -18.83 -9.71
CA GLU A 276 -8.64 -18.45 -10.80
C GLU A 276 -9.25 -17.07 -10.59
N ASP A 277 -9.10 -16.48 -9.42
CA ASP A 277 -9.72 -15.20 -9.05
C ASP A 277 -9.44 -14.07 -10.06
N ALA A 278 -8.23 -14.01 -10.60
CA ALA A 278 -7.85 -13.02 -11.61
C ALA A 278 -8.58 -13.17 -12.95
N GLY A 279 -9.25 -14.30 -13.21
CA GLY A 279 -9.89 -14.57 -14.48
C GLY A 279 -8.89 -14.61 -15.64
N ASN A 280 -9.29 -14.10 -16.81
CA ASN A 280 -8.36 -13.83 -17.90
C ASN A 280 -7.57 -12.57 -17.60
N TYR A 281 -6.27 -12.60 -17.88
CA TYR A 281 -5.40 -11.49 -17.52
C TYR A 281 -4.18 -11.36 -18.44
N VAL A 282 -3.60 -10.19 -18.43
CA VAL A 282 -2.26 -9.90 -18.95
C VAL A 282 -1.41 -9.34 -17.82
N ALA A 283 -0.17 -9.78 -17.69
CA ALA A 283 0.86 -9.17 -16.86
C ALA A 283 2.00 -8.70 -17.74
N ILE A 284 2.41 -7.43 -17.59
CA ILE A 284 3.58 -6.87 -18.28
C ILE A 284 4.68 -6.57 -17.29
N ARG A 285 5.95 -6.87 -17.64
CA ARG A 285 7.12 -6.57 -16.84
C ARG A 285 7.62 -5.18 -17.20
N LEU A 286 7.56 -4.28 -16.21
CA LEU A 286 8.05 -2.91 -16.28
C LEU A 286 9.60 -2.86 -16.25
N ASP A 287 10.20 -1.77 -16.69
CA ASP A 287 11.68 -1.61 -16.75
C ASP A 287 12.32 -1.60 -15.35
N ASP A 288 11.60 -1.20 -14.32
CA ASP A 288 12.04 -1.23 -12.92
C ASP A 288 11.91 -2.61 -12.24
N GLY A 289 11.52 -3.64 -13.00
CA GLY A 289 11.41 -5.03 -12.56
C GLY A 289 10.07 -5.39 -11.93
N ARG A 290 9.17 -4.42 -11.71
CA ARG A 290 7.80 -4.66 -11.25
C ARG A 290 6.92 -5.19 -12.39
N TYR A 291 5.72 -5.64 -12.04
CA TYR A 291 4.74 -6.20 -12.99
C TYR A 291 3.42 -5.46 -12.86
N ALA A 292 2.86 -4.99 -13.97
CA ALA A 292 1.51 -4.43 -14.03
C ALA A 292 0.53 -5.49 -14.51
N PHE A 293 -0.53 -5.72 -13.73
CA PHE A 293 -1.56 -6.72 -13.98
C PHE A 293 -2.86 -6.05 -14.42
N TYR A 294 -3.52 -6.68 -15.40
CA TYR A 294 -4.81 -6.31 -15.97
C TYR A 294 -5.69 -7.55 -15.95
N GLU A 295 -6.66 -7.60 -15.03
CA GLU A 295 -7.42 -8.79 -14.73
C GLU A 295 -8.89 -8.67 -15.13
N HIS A 296 -9.62 -9.78 -15.10
CA HIS A 296 -11.01 -9.93 -15.49
C HIS A 296 -11.29 -9.65 -16.97
N LEU A 297 -10.31 -9.89 -17.85
CA LEU A 297 -10.44 -9.63 -19.28
C LEU A 297 -11.48 -10.54 -19.93
N ARG A 298 -12.08 -10.01 -20.99
CA ARG A 298 -13.08 -10.73 -21.80
C ARG A 298 -12.46 -11.97 -22.48
N PRO A 299 -13.16 -13.11 -22.52
CA PRO A 299 -12.66 -14.32 -23.18
C PRO A 299 -12.32 -14.09 -24.65
N GLY A 300 -11.17 -14.60 -25.10
CA GLY A 300 -10.71 -14.48 -26.48
C GLY A 300 -10.30 -13.08 -26.90
N SER A 301 -10.14 -12.13 -25.94
CA SER A 301 -9.80 -10.74 -26.27
C SER A 301 -8.33 -10.41 -26.08
N VAL A 302 -7.52 -11.28 -25.44
CA VAL A 302 -6.10 -11.02 -25.23
C VAL A 302 -5.37 -10.96 -26.58
N ALA A 303 -4.82 -9.80 -26.90
CA ALA A 303 -4.23 -9.50 -28.19
C ALA A 303 -2.71 -9.73 -28.24
N VAL A 304 -2.10 -10.15 -27.12
CA VAL A 304 -0.66 -10.27 -26.95
C VAL A 304 -0.26 -11.65 -26.46
N ARG A 305 1.04 -12.01 -26.57
CA ARG A 305 1.59 -13.30 -26.09
C ARG A 305 2.80 -13.09 -25.20
N VAL A 306 3.05 -14.05 -24.33
CA VAL A 306 4.25 -14.05 -23.46
C VAL A 306 5.53 -13.82 -24.26
N GLY A 307 6.38 -12.94 -23.76
CA GLY A 307 7.64 -12.54 -24.38
C GLY A 307 7.51 -11.43 -25.43
N GLN A 308 6.30 -11.06 -25.85
CA GLN A 308 6.08 -9.92 -26.75
C GLN A 308 6.49 -8.60 -26.09
N ARG A 309 7.16 -7.72 -26.86
CA ARG A 309 7.31 -6.30 -26.50
C ARG A 309 6.02 -5.58 -26.85
N VAL A 310 5.57 -4.74 -25.95
CA VAL A 310 4.40 -3.86 -26.14
C VAL A 310 4.83 -2.42 -25.92
N HIS A 311 4.17 -1.51 -26.60
CA HIS A 311 4.37 -0.07 -26.43
C HIS A 311 3.28 0.50 -25.54
N ARG A 312 3.61 1.52 -24.77
CA ARG A 312 2.63 2.28 -23.99
C ARG A 312 1.45 2.71 -24.88
N GLY A 313 0.22 2.44 -24.43
CA GLY A 313 -1.03 2.70 -25.15
C GLY A 313 -1.42 1.62 -26.17
N GLU A 314 -0.59 0.57 -26.36
CA GLU A 314 -0.93 -0.61 -27.15
C GLU A 314 -2.07 -1.39 -26.48
N VAL A 315 -3.01 -1.91 -27.28
CA VAL A 315 -4.14 -2.68 -26.77
C VAL A 315 -3.68 -4.07 -26.36
N LEU A 316 -3.90 -4.43 -25.11
CA LEU A 316 -3.58 -5.74 -24.52
C LEU A 316 -4.75 -6.73 -24.61
N GLY A 317 -5.98 -6.23 -24.57
CA GLY A 317 -7.22 -6.99 -24.55
C GLY A 317 -8.42 -6.08 -24.33
N GLN A 318 -9.54 -6.69 -23.92
CA GLN A 318 -10.78 -5.97 -23.61
C GLN A 318 -11.23 -6.25 -22.18
N LEU A 319 -11.77 -5.22 -21.52
CA LEU A 319 -12.42 -5.34 -20.22
C LEU A 319 -13.59 -6.31 -20.29
N GLY A 320 -13.64 -7.24 -19.35
CA GLY A 320 -14.63 -8.30 -19.27
C GLY A 320 -15.16 -8.53 -17.87
N PHE A 321 -15.46 -9.81 -17.58
CA PHE A 321 -16.13 -10.23 -16.34
C PHE A 321 -15.68 -11.63 -15.88
N THR A 322 -14.51 -12.12 -16.30
CA THR A 322 -14.00 -13.45 -15.89
C THR A 322 -13.46 -13.45 -14.47
N GLY A 323 -13.44 -14.63 -13.81
CA GLY A 323 -12.89 -14.79 -12.47
C GLY A 323 -13.78 -14.27 -11.35
N ALA A 324 -13.20 -13.94 -10.20
CA ALA A 324 -13.91 -13.49 -9.00
C ALA A 324 -14.32 -12.01 -9.12
N SER A 325 -15.29 -11.73 -9.98
CA SER A 325 -15.79 -10.40 -10.28
C SER A 325 -17.25 -10.26 -9.86
N VAL A 326 -17.63 -9.07 -9.39
CA VAL A 326 -19.02 -8.70 -9.01
C VAL A 326 -19.73 -7.88 -10.09
N GLY A 327 -19.09 -7.67 -11.24
CA GLY A 327 -19.58 -6.96 -12.39
C GLY A 327 -18.41 -6.54 -13.29
N PRO A 328 -18.65 -6.22 -14.58
CA PRO A 328 -17.63 -5.80 -15.52
C PRO A 328 -16.82 -4.60 -15.02
N HIS A 329 -15.53 -4.81 -14.81
CA HIS A 329 -14.54 -3.79 -14.39
C HIS A 329 -13.14 -4.21 -14.83
N LEU A 330 -12.21 -3.28 -14.83
CA LEU A 330 -10.78 -3.58 -14.92
C LEU A 330 -10.18 -3.57 -13.52
N HIS A 331 -9.74 -4.73 -13.03
CA HIS A 331 -8.86 -4.79 -11.88
C HIS A 331 -7.43 -4.52 -12.35
N PHE A 332 -6.81 -3.49 -11.78
CA PHE A 332 -5.45 -3.08 -12.09
C PHE A 332 -4.60 -2.99 -10.83
N HIS A 333 -3.46 -3.64 -10.83
CA HIS A 333 -2.47 -3.50 -9.76
C HIS A 333 -1.04 -3.63 -10.28
N VAL A 334 -0.08 -3.20 -9.46
CA VAL A 334 1.35 -3.41 -9.66
C VAL A 334 1.88 -4.30 -8.56
N SER A 335 2.70 -5.29 -8.92
CA SER A 335 3.27 -6.27 -8.00
C SER A 335 4.78 -6.43 -8.21
N ASP A 336 5.48 -6.99 -7.21
CA ASP A 336 6.92 -7.29 -7.29
C ASP A 336 7.21 -8.69 -7.87
N ALA A 337 6.19 -9.48 -8.21
CA ALA A 337 6.34 -10.81 -8.78
C ALA A 337 5.38 -11.04 -9.96
N PRO A 338 5.72 -11.91 -10.92
CA PRO A 338 4.87 -12.23 -12.08
C PRO A 338 3.75 -13.24 -11.73
N SER A 339 3.06 -13.00 -10.61
CA SER A 339 2.01 -13.89 -10.11
C SER A 339 0.87 -13.09 -9.53
N THR A 340 -0.36 -13.45 -9.89
CA THR A 340 -1.59 -12.82 -9.37
C THR A 340 -1.80 -13.08 -7.87
N VAL A 341 -1.14 -14.09 -7.29
CA VAL A 341 -1.36 -14.50 -5.89
C VAL A 341 -0.11 -14.44 -5.00
N ALA A 342 1.11 -14.46 -5.58
CA ALA A 342 2.37 -14.64 -4.81
C ALA A 342 3.17 -13.36 -4.61
N GLY A 343 2.81 -12.26 -5.27
CA GLY A 343 3.52 -10.98 -5.17
C GLY A 343 3.01 -10.11 -4.03
N GLU A 344 3.79 -9.11 -3.67
CA GLU A 344 3.34 -7.98 -2.85
C GLU A 344 2.88 -6.84 -3.74
N GLY A 345 1.71 -6.30 -3.47
CA GLY A 345 1.21 -5.11 -4.14
C GLY A 345 2.12 -3.92 -3.90
N ARG A 346 2.53 -3.26 -4.98
CA ARG A 346 3.44 -2.12 -4.96
C ARG A 346 2.73 -0.85 -5.40
N PRO A 347 3.00 0.29 -4.76
CA PRO A 347 2.40 1.56 -5.16
C PRO A 347 2.84 1.95 -6.57
N PHE A 348 1.97 2.63 -7.26
CA PHE A 348 2.21 3.21 -8.57
C PHE A 348 1.53 4.58 -8.68
N LEU A 349 1.94 5.36 -9.66
CA LEU A 349 1.35 6.66 -9.96
C LEU A 349 0.97 6.67 -11.44
N PHE A 350 -0.18 7.25 -11.79
CA PHE A 350 -0.45 7.57 -13.18
C PHE A 350 0.18 8.91 -13.56
N ASP A 351 0.68 9.00 -14.77
CA ASP A 351 1.30 10.23 -15.28
C ASP A 351 0.30 11.37 -15.31
N ALA A 352 -0.93 11.10 -15.75
CA ALA A 352 -1.99 12.10 -15.73
C ALA A 352 -3.40 11.50 -15.86
N PHE A 353 -4.34 12.14 -15.18
CA PHE A 353 -5.79 11.95 -15.34
C PHE A 353 -6.53 13.22 -14.95
N ASP A 354 -7.79 13.35 -15.36
CA ASP A 354 -8.67 14.39 -14.88
C ASP A 354 -9.53 13.84 -13.74
N LEU A 355 -9.48 14.49 -12.58
CA LEU A 355 -10.34 14.18 -11.44
C LEU A 355 -11.67 14.92 -11.60
N LEU A 356 -12.75 14.17 -11.76
CA LEU A 356 -14.10 14.71 -11.99
C LEU A 356 -14.87 14.91 -10.68
N GLY A 357 -14.57 14.12 -9.66
CA GLY A 357 -15.22 14.13 -8.36
C GLY A 357 -14.98 12.82 -7.61
N ALA A 358 -15.80 12.50 -6.64
CA ALA A 358 -15.71 11.27 -5.88
C ALA A 358 -17.06 10.83 -5.29
N TYR A 359 -17.14 9.57 -4.90
CA TYR A 359 -18.22 9.04 -4.07
C TYR A 359 -17.78 8.98 -2.61
N ALA A 360 -18.58 9.58 -1.72
CA ALA A 360 -18.36 9.45 -0.28
C ALA A 360 -18.80 8.07 0.26
N ASP A 361 -19.79 7.45 -0.39
CA ASP A 361 -20.35 6.16 -0.03
C ASP A 361 -20.31 5.21 -1.23
N PRO A 362 -19.52 4.12 -1.17
CA PRO A 362 -19.47 3.08 -2.21
C PRO A 362 -20.84 2.43 -2.48
N GLY A 363 -21.76 2.42 -1.50
CA GLY A 363 -23.13 1.91 -1.67
C GLY A 363 -23.95 2.67 -2.71
N MET A 364 -23.46 3.82 -3.17
CA MET A 364 -24.12 4.66 -4.18
C MET A 364 -23.63 4.39 -5.61
N PHE A 365 -22.64 3.54 -5.83
CA PHE A 365 -22.17 3.17 -7.16
C PHE A 365 -23.32 2.58 -8.00
N GLY A 366 -23.50 3.07 -9.21
CA GLY A 366 -24.58 2.65 -10.10
C GLY A 366 -25.97 3.19 -9.75
N LYS A 367 -26.15 3.89 -8.61
CA LYS A 367 -27.44 4.36 -8.09
C LYS A 367 -27.63 5.87 -8.12
N ALA A 368 -26.53 6.62 -8.01
CA ALA A 368 -26.54 8.07 -8.00
C ALA A 368 -25.28 8.63 -8.65
N ALA A 369 -25.34 9.90 -9.07
CA ALA A 369 -24.17 10.63 -9.52
C ALA A 369 -23.19 10.86 -8.37
N TRP A 370 -21.90 10.92 -8.70
CA TRP A 370 -20.84 11.31 -7.74
C TRP A 370 -20.95 12.79 -7.35
N THR A 371 -20.32 13.16 -6.25
CA THR A 371 -20.13 14.57 -5.89
C THR A 371 -19.09 15.18 -6.83
N PRO A 372 -19.44 16.17 -7.66
CA PRO A 372 -18.49 16.81 -8.56
C PRO A 372 -17.41 17.55 -7.78
N ARG A 373 -16.19 17.58 -8.34
CA ARG A 373 -15.13 18.44 -7.83
C ARG A 373 -15.53 19.92 -7.97
N ASN A 374 -15.08 20.74 -7.02
CA ASN A 374 -15.25 22.19 -7.09
C ASN A 374 -14.63 22.73 -8.41
N ALA A 375 -15.37 23.52 -9.15
CA ALA A 375 -14.92 24.08 -10.44
C ALA A 375 -13.68 24.98 -10.33
N ALA A 376 -13.43 25.58 -9.15
CA ALA A 376 -12.24 26.38 -8.88
C ALA A 376 -10.95 25.54 -8.68
N GLU A 377 -11.06 24.22 -8.50
CA GLU A 377 -9.92 23.36 -8.28
C GLU A 377 -9.42 22.74 -9.59
N ALA A 378 -8.10 22.60 -9.73
CA ALA A 378 -7.51 21.98 -10.92
C ALA A 378 -8.02 20.55 -11.08
N ARG A 379 -8.61 20.24 -12.25
CA ARG A 379 -9.06 18.88 -12.59
C ARG A 379 -7.89 17.98 -12.95
N ARG A 380 -6.92 18.49 -13.70
CA ARG A 380 -5.76 17.71 -14.17
C ARG A 380 -4.87 17.35 -13.00
N ARG A 381 -4.66 16.05 -12.83
CA ARG A 381 -3.77 15.45 -11.85
C ARG A 381 -2.55 14.86 -12.56
N GLN A 382 -1.39 14.93 -11.94
CA GLN A 382 -0.15 14.45 -12.53
C GLN A 382 0.72 13.75 -11.49
N ALA A 383 1.28 12.60 -11.86
CA ALA A 383 2.11 11.78 -10.99
C ALA A 383 1.41 11.49 -9.65
N GLU A 384 0.16 11.04 -9.73
CA GLU A 384 -0.69 10.72 -8.58
C GLU A 384 -1.36 9.35 -8.73
N TRP A 385 -1.68 8.75 -7.60
CA TRP A 385 -2.57 7.61 -7.51
C TRP A 385 -3.99 8.14 -7.28
N PRO A 386 -5.02 7.65 -7.99
CA PRO A 386 -6.38 8.10 -7.76
C PRO A 386 -6.76 7.89 -6.30
N ALA A 387 -7.37 8.88 -5.67
CA ALA A 387 -7.87 8.74 -4.31
C ALA A 387 -9.03 7.75 -4.23
N GLU A 388 -9.36 7.34 -3.01
CA GLU A 388 -10.46 6.42 -2.71
C GLU A 388 -11.77 6.85 -3.38
N ASN A 389 -12.35 5.96 -4.19
CA ASN A 389 -13.63 6.16 -4.88
C ASN A 389 -13.68 7.42 -5.77
N ALA A 390 -12.52 7.89 -6.22
CA ALA A 390 -12.43 9.01 -7.15
C ALA A 390 -13.05 8.65 -8.50
N VAL A 391 -13.70 9.62 -9.12
CA VAL A 391 -14.18 9.51 -10.50
C VAL A 391 -13.19 10.24 -11.41
N VAL A 392 -12.58 9.49 -12.31
CA VAL A 392 -11.49 9.96 -13.16
C VAL A 392 -11.82 9.84 -14.64
N ARG A 393 -11.12 10.64 -15.45
CA ARG A 393 -11.10 10.51 -16.91
C ARG A 393 -9.66 10.46 -17.36
N PHE A 394 -9.34 9.47 -18.17
CA PHE A 394 -8.07 9.39 -18.88
C PHE A 394 -8.14 10.12 -20.23
N ALA A 395 -7.02 10.37 -20.87
CA ALA A 395 -6.96 10.86 -22.23
C ALA A 395 -7.58 9.82 -23.20
N ASP A 396 -8.13 10.30 -24.33
CA ASP A 396 -8.69 9.46 -25.40
C ASP A 396 -7.62 8.76 -26.24
#